data_3f1b0d7053fb9f0330ff304f4a8e78d0
#
_entry.id   3f1b0d7053fb9f0330ff304f4a8e78d0
#
_cell.length_a   1.000
_cell.length_b   1.000
_cell.length_c   1.000
_cell.angle_alpha   90.00
_cell.angle_beta   90.00
_cell.angle_gamma   90.00
#
_symmetry.space_group_name_H-M   'P 1'
#
loop_
_entity.id
_entity.type
_entity.pdbx_description
1 polymer ?
#
loop_
_entity_poly.entity_id
_entity_poly.type
_entity_poly.pdbx_seq_one_letter_code
_entity_poly.pdbx_strand_id
1 'polypeptide(L)'
;MAVKTVQAVINGTTVTLTYNSSTGKYEATVTAPSKSSYNVNSGHYYPVTIKATDAAGNTTTKTDTDTTLGDSLKLKVKEKVAPVITISSPTAGSYLTNNKPSIVWTVTDADSGVNPATIGITIDNGTKVTGDSIAKETVSGGYKCTYTPTAALADGSHTIKIDASDYDGNAAAQKSVTCTVDTVPPTLSITAPGDKLITNKTAITVKGTTNDKTSSPVTVTVKLNSGAATAVTVESDGSFSKDLTLVVGTNTITVVARDAAGKTTTVTRTVTVDQTAPVIKSITINPNPVDCGKTYIISVEVTD
;
A
#
# COMPACT_ATOMS: atom_id res chain seq x y z
N MET A 1 27.39 -41.22 -55.42
CA MET A 1 26.01 -41.74 -55.21
C MET A 1 25.10 -40.55 -54.91
N ALA A 2 23.89 -40.56 -55.45
CA ALA A 2 22.96 -39.44 -55.26
C ALA A 2 22.29 -39.53 -53.87
N VAL A 3 22.09 -38.38 -53.20
CA VAL A 3 21.30 -38.27 -52.00
C VAL A 3 19.85 -38.57 -52.32
N LYS A 4 19.20 -39.47 -51.57
CA LYS A 4 17.80 -39.85 -51.70
C LYS A 4 16.87 -39.02 -50.88
N THR A 5 17.19 -38.85 -49.59
CA THR A 5 16.37 -38.04 -48.64
C THR A 5 17.25 -37.29 -47.67
N VAL A 6 16.79 -36.09 -47.32
CA VAL A 6 17.32 -35.32 -46.18
C VAL A 6 16.15 -34.96 -45.27
N GLN A 7 16.29 -35.24 -43.99
CA GLN A 7 15.25 -34.98 -42.98
C GLN A 7 15.82 -34.23 -41.80
N ALA A 8 15.03 -33.33 -41.24
CA ALA A 8 15.27 -32.70 -39.96
C ALA A 8 14.24 -33.20 -38.95
N VAL A 9 14.69 -33.44 -37.72
CA VAL A 9 13.80 -33.71 -36.57
C VAL A 9 13.98 -32.58 -35.59
N ILE A 10 12.87 -31.91 -35.26
CA ILE A 10 12.83 -30.77 -34.32
C ILE A 10 11.64 -30.98 -33.41
N ASN A 11 11.86 -31.00 -32.11
CA ASN A 11 10.79 -31.17 -31.10
C ASN A 11 9.87 -32.38 -31.43
N GLY A 12 10.46 -33.52 -31.82
CA GLY A 12 9.72 -34.73 -32.17
C GLY A 12 9.06 -34.72 -33.58
N THR A 13 9.05 -33.59 -34.27
CA THR A 13 8.48 -33.47 -35.62
C THR A 13 9.54 -33.70 -36.67
N THR A 14 9.28 -34.65 -37.62
CA THR A 14 10.15 -34.90 -38.75
C THR A 14 9.71 -34.10 -39.96
N VAL A 15 10.64 -33.37 -40.56
CA VAL A 15 10.43 -32.57 -41.77
C VAL A 15 11.36 -33.07 -42.87
N THR A 16 10.84 -33.35 -44.05
CA THR A 16 11.66 -33.71 -45.23
C THR A 16 12.06 -32.43 -45.96
N LEU A 17 13.36 -32.29 -46.24
CA LEU A 17 13.91 -31.17 -46.97
C LEU A 17 13.98 -31.50 -48.46
N THR A 18 13.63 -30.53 -49.31
CA THR A 18 13.64 -30.65 -50.77
C THR A 18 14.88 -29.96 -51.33
N TYR A 19 15.50 -30.57 -52.34
CA TYR A 19 16.65 -29.96 -53.00
C TYR A 19 16.23 -28.71 -53.80
N ASN A 20 16.87 -27.60 -53.50
CA ASN A 20 16.72 -26.33 -54.21
C ASN A 20 17.92 -26.14 -55.14
N SER A 21 17.67 -26.25 -56.49
CA SER A 21 18.73 -26.14 -57.51
C SER A 21 19.34 -24.72 -57.56
N SER A 22 18.62 -23.68 -57.16
CA SER A 22 19.10 -22.29 -57.14
C SER A 22 20.12 -22.04 -56.05
N THR A 23 19.98 -22.70 -54.91
CA THR A 23 20.89 -22.55 -53.74
C THR A 23 21.88 -23.71 -53.62
N GLY A 24 21.64 -24.83 -54.32
CA GLY A 24 22.42 -26.05 -54.22
C GLY A 24 22.26 -26.79 -52.90
N LYS A 25 21.18 -26.51 -52.12
CA LYS A 25 20.94 -27.01 -50.78
C LYS A 25 19.61 -27.76 -50.66
N TYR A 26 19.49 -28.59 -49.61
CA TYR A 26 18.21 -29.15 -49.19
C TYR A 26 17.56 -28.21 -48.18
N GLU A 27 16.33 -27.77 -48.44
CA GLU A 27 15.64 -26.73 -47.70
C GLU A 27 14.19 -27.12 -47.43
N ALA A 28 13.65 -26.62 -46.33
CA ALA A 28 12.22 -26.62 -45.99
C ALA A 28 11.89 -25.40 -45.14
N THR A 29 10.68 -24.83 -45.33
CA THR A 29 10.11 -23.86 -44.44
C THR A 29 9.39 -24.59 -43.31
N VAL A 30 9.76 -24.31 -42.08
CA VAL A 30 9.21 -24.97 -40.87
C VAL A 30 8.69 -23.94 -39.93
N THR A 31 7.49 -24.18 -39.34
CA THR A 31 6.97 -23.38 -38.26
C THR A 31 7.73 -23.72 -36.98
N ALA A 32 8.23 -22.70 -36.31
CA ALA A 32 8.92 -22.86 -35.03
C ALA A 32 7.98 -23.48 -33.95
N PRO A 33 8.52 -24.21 -32.99
CA PRO A 33 7.76 -24.64 -31.82
C PRO A 33 7.01 -23.46 -31.16
N SER A 34 5.84 -23.72 -30.60
CA SER A 34 4.95 -22.70 -30.04
C SER A 34 5.37 -22.20 -28.67
N LYS A 35 6.40 -22.84 -28.07
CA LYS A 35 6.94 -22.48 -26.77
C LYS A 35 8.37 -21.98 -26.85
N SER A 36 8.75 -21.13 -25.89
CA SER A 36 10.14 -20.72 -25.72
C SER A 36 11.09 -21.93 -25.58
N SER A 37 12.27 -21.80 -26.10
CA SER A 37 13.32 -22.79 -25.88
C SER A 37 13.99 -22.68 -24.50
N TYR A 38 13.68 -21.66 -23.71
CA TYR A 38 14.37 -21.40 -22.45
C TYR A 38 14.30 -22.57 -21.48
N ASN A 39 13.13 -23.21 -21.39
CA ASN A 39 12.86 -24.33 -20.47
C ASN A 39 13.05 -25.72 -21.10
N VAL A 40 13.53 -25.83 -22.35
CA VAL A 40 13.68 -27.12 -23.04
C VAL A 40 14.83 -27.94 -22.48
N ASN A 41 15.99 -27.30 -22.28
CA ASN A 41 17.19 -27.91 -21.68
C ASN A 41 18.07 -26.82 -21.04
N SER A 42 19.15 -27.21 -20.39
CA SER A 42 20.11 -26.29 -19.73
C SER A 42 20.83 -25.35 -20.70
N GLY A 43 20.83 -25.64 -22.00
CA GLY A 43 21.41 -24.79 -23.05
C GLY A 43 20.40 -23.83 -23.68
N HIS A 44 19.13 -23.90 -23.27
CA HIS A 44 18.04 -23.01 -23.71
C HIS A 44 17.80 -23.05 -25.24
N TYR A 45 17.78 -24.27 -25.84
CA TYR A 45 17.52 -24.50 -27.27
C TYR A 45 16.72 -25.79 -27.51
N TYR A 46 16.05 -25.89 -28.65
CA TYR A 46 15.53 -27.13 -29.19
C TYR A 46 16.65 -27.84 -29.96
N PRO A 47 17.03 -29.10 -29.62
CA PRO A 47 17.98 -29.86 -30.37
C PRO A 47 17.39 -30.22 -31.77
N VAL A 48 18.19 -30.01 -32.79
CA VAL A 48 17.88 -30.38 -34.18
C VAL A 48 18.71 -31.58 -34.58
N THR A 49 18.09 -32.58 -35.13
CA THR A 49 18.79 -33.74 -35.75
C THR A 49 18.61 -33.73 -37.25
N ILE A 50 19.70 -33.81 -37.99
CA ILE A 50 19.66 -33.95 -39.45
C ILE A 50 20.05 -35.38 -39.84
N LYS A 51 19.26 -36.00 -40.69
CA LYS A 51 19.49 -37.33 -41.24
C LYS A 51 19.50 -37.28 -42.78
N ALA A 52 20.62 -37.67 -43.40
CA ALA A 52 20.72 -37.80 -44.84
C ALA A 52 20.86 -39.29 -45.22
N THR A 53 20.14 -39.73 -46.26
CA THR A 53 20.15 -41.10 -46.75
C THR A 53 20.43 -41.10 -48.24
N ASP A 54 21.33 -41.92 -48.68
CA ASP A 54 21.65 -42.10 -50.12
C ASP A 54 20.72 -43.15 -50.86
N ALA A 55 20.90 -43.30 -52.11
CA ALA A 55 20.10 -44.25 -52.89
C ALA A 55 20.38 -45.73 -52.52
N ALA A 56 21.53 -46.04 -51.91
CA ALA A 56 21.88 -47.38 -51.46
C ALA A 56 21.37 -47.70 -50.07
N GLY A 57 20.79 -46.70 -49.38
CA GLY A 57 20.25 -46.83 -48.01
C GLY A 57 21.25 -46.46 -46.91
N ASN A 58 22.45 -45.99 -47.18
CA ASN A 58 23.42 -45.56 -46.19
C ASN A 58 22.94 -44.24 -45.58
N THR A 59 23.07 -44.09 -44.26
CA THR A 59 22.60 -42.94 -43.49
C THR A 59 23.72 -42.25 -42.76
N THR A 60 23.70 -40.93 -42.77
CA THR A 60 24.50 -40.08 -41.87
C THR A 60 23.56 -39.25 -41.01
N THR A 61 23.83 -39.23 -39.73
CA THR A 61 23.05 -38.44 -38.76
C THR A 61 23.98 -37.45 -38.06
N LYS A 62 23.51 -36.19 -37.90
CA LYS A 62 24.18 -35.14 -37.15
C LYS A 62 23.22 -34.59 -36.11
N THR A 63 23.71 -34.33 -34.89
CA THR A 63 22.95 -33.84 -33.76
C THR A 63 23.61 -32.60 -33.15
N ASP A 64 22.94 -31.95 -32.24
CA ASP A 64 23.44 -30.82 -31.47
C ASP A 64 24.74 -31.09 -30.65
N THR A 65 25.12 -32.36 -30.52
CA THR A 65 26.38 -32.80 -29.90
C THR A 65 27.53 -33.00 -30.86
N ASP A 66 27.32 -32.82 -32.17
CA ASP A 66 28.40 -32.93 -33.17
C ASP A 66 29.48 -31.86 -32.97
N THR A 67 30.74 -32.25 -33.00
CA THR A 67 31.90 -31.38 -32.71
C THR A 67 32.10 -30.23 -33.72
N THR A 68 31.58 -30.37 -34.92
CA THR A 68 31.74 -29.38 -36.02
C THR A 68 30.45 -28.64 -36.34
N LEU A 69 29.30 -29.31 -36.28
CA LEU A 69 28.00 -28.80 -36.73
C LEU A 69 27.02 -28.59 -35.59
N GLY A 70 27.32 -29.05 -34.37
CA GLY A 70 26.40 -29.07 -33.24
C GLY A 70 25.81 -27.71 -32.90
N ASP A 71 26.62 -26.64 -32.95
CA ASP A 71 26.11 -25.28 -32.69
C ASP A 71 25.09 -24.80 -33.73
N SER A 72 25.20 -25.26 -35.01
CA SER A 72 24.22 -24.97 -36.05
C SER A 72 22.92 -25.79 -35.88
N LEU A 73 22.90 -26.77 -34.99
CA LEU A 73 21.76 -27.66 -34.71
C LEU A 73 21.07 -27.33 -33.39
N LYS A 74 21.28 -26.12 -32.87
CA LYS A 74 20.65 -25.56 -31.66
C LYS A 74 19.65 -24.47 -32.03
N LEU A 75 18.39 -24.87 -32.22
CA LEU A 75 17.31 -23.89 -32.54
C LEU A 75 16.88 -23.13 -31.31
N LYS A 76 17.10 -21.83 -31.30
CA LYS A 76 16.59 -20.93 -30.25
C LYS A 76 15.25 -20.34 -30.68
N VAL A 77 14.24 -20.55 -29.85
CA VAL A 77 12.88 -20.02 -30.04
C VAL A 77 12.58 -19.12 -28.88
N LYS A 78 12.10 -17.91 -29.15
CA LYS A 78 11.68 -16.93 -28.15
C LYS A 78 10.18 -16.73 -28.20
N GLU A 79 9.56 -16.61 -27.06
CA GLU A 79 8.20 -16.11 -26.94
C GLU A 79 8.15 -14.57 -27.00
N LYS A 80 6.94 -14.02 -27.03
CA LYS A 80 6.68 -12.57 -27.03
C LYS A 80 5.67 -12.14 -25.97
N VAL A 81 5.29 -13.05 -25.09
CA VAL A 81 4.35 -12.75 -24.00
C VAL A 81 5.15 -12.27 -22.80
N ALA A 82 4.82 -11.09 -22.29
CA ALA A 82 5.52 -10.51 -21.15
C ALA A 82 4.95 -11.02 -19.81
N PRO A 83 5.75 -11.02 -18.73
CA PRO A 83 5.27 -11.37 -17.39
C PRO A 83 4.13 -10.48 -16.89
N VAL A 84 3.31 -11.01 -16.00
CA VAL A 84 2.23 -10.31 -15.36
C VAL A 84 2.63 -9.93 -13.93
N ILE A 85 2.49 -8.64 -13.59
CA ILE A 85 2.75 -8.10 -12.25
C ILE A 85 1.41 -7.81 -11.55
N THR A 86 1.27 -8.26 -10.30
CA THR A 86 0.12 -7.97 -9.44
C THR A 86 0.59 -7.49 -8.07
N ILE A 87 0.27 -6.24 -7.70
CA ILE A 87 0.59 -5.67 -6.38
C ILE A 87 -0.55 -6.03 -5.43
N SER A 88 -0.23 -6.68 -4.31
CA SER A 88 -1.20 -7.09 -3.29
C SER A 88 -1.16 -6.18 -2.05
N SER A 89 -0.04 -5.53 -1.76
CA SER A 89 0.10 -4.57 -0.66
C SER A 89 1.17 -3.53 -1.01
N PRO A 90 0.92 -2.24 -0.73
CA PRO A 90 -0.35 -1.67 -0.26
C PRO A 90 -1.42 -1.69 -1.35
N THR A 91 -2.69 -1.53 -0.95
CA THR A 91 -3.79 -1.31 -1.90
C THR A 91 -3.86 0.15 -2.33
N ALA A 92 -4.39 0.39 -3.53
CA ALA A 92 -4.49 1.75 -4.07
C ALA A 92 -5.34 2.66 -3.16
N GLY A 93 -4.81 3.85 -2.85
CA GLY A 93 -5.46 4.84 -2.00
C GLY A 93 -5.49 4.49 -0.51
N SER A 94 -4.81 3.44 -0.07
CA SER A 94 -4.76 3.08 1.36
C SER A 94 -3.92 4.05 2.17
N TYR A 95 -4.30 4.23 3.44
CA TYR A 95 -3.50 4.91 4.44
C TYR A 95 -2.67 3.90 5.23
N LEU A 96 -1.41 4.22 5.49
CA LEU A 96 -0.44 3.38 6.19
C LEU A 96 0.05 4.12 7.43
N THR A 97 -0.15 3.55 8.59
CA THR A 97 0.32 4.12 9.86
C THR A 97 1.76 3.74 10.20
N ASN A 98 2.35 2.86 9.40
CA ASN A 98 3.75 2.45 9.48
C ASN A 98 4.52 3.07 8.31
N ASN A 99 5.57 3.83 8.60
CA ASN A 99 6.42 4.47 7.60
C ASN A 99 7.49 3.55 6.97
N LYS A 100 7.53 2.28 7.37
CA LYS A 100 8.28 1.21 6.71
C LYS A 100 7.35 0.06 6.35
N PRO A 101 6.41 0.29 5.40
CA PRO A 101 5.42 -0.72 5.05
C PRO A 101 6.05 -1.90 4.33
N SER A 102 5.48 -3.09 4.55
CA SER A 102 5.80 -4.24 3.73
C SER A 102 5.05 -4.15 2.39
N ILE A 103 5.80 -4.06 1.29
CA ILE A 103 5.27 -4.00 -0.07
C ILE A 103 5.33 -5.40 -0.64
N VAL A 104 4.20 -5.93 -1.09
CA VAL A 104 4.07 -7.31 -1.56
C VAL A 104 3.43 -7.33 -2.95
N TRP A 105 4.05 -8.10 -3.86
CA TRP A 105 3.54 -8.30 -5.21
C TRP A 105 3.92 -9.69 -5.73
N THR A 106 3.25 -10.13 -6.80
CA THR A 106 3.62 -11.32 -7.55
C THR A 106 4.02 -10.94 -8.96
N VAL A 107 4.96 -11.70 -9.52
CA VAL A 107 5.33 -11.66 -10.93
C VAL A 107 5.25 -13.08 -11.45
N THR A 108 4.48 -13.31 -12.53
CA THR A 108 4.31 -14.64 -13.11
C THR A 108 4.46 -14.61 -14.63
N ASP A 109 5.02 -15.68 -15.16
CA ASP A 109 5.16 -15.95 -16.59
C ASP A 109 4.97 -17.44 -16.84
N ALA A 110 4.23 -17.78 -17.91
CA ALA A 110 3.80 -19.16 -18.16
C ALA A 110 4.68 -19.94 -19.12
N ASP A 111 5.64 -19.30 -19.81
CA ASP A 111 6.46 -19.93 -20.83
C ASP A 111 7.96 -19.86 -20.54
N SER A 112 8.65 -18.78 -20.85
CA SER A 112 10.10 -18.67 -20.58
C SER A 112 10.41 -18.54 -19.08
N GLY A 113 9.45 -18.06 -18.32
CA GLY A 113 9.56 -17.82 -16.88
C GLY A 113 10.12 -16.44 -16.53
N VAL A 114 9.83 -15.99 -15.33
CA VAL A 114 10.30 -14.69 -14.84
C VAL A 114 11.79 -14.70 -14.57
N ASN A 115 12.54 -13.73 -15.11
CA ASN A 115 13.93 -13.51 -14.76
C ASN A 115 14.04 -12.74 -13.44
N PRO A 116 14.40 -13.39 -12.32
CA PRO A 116 14.39 -12.75 -10.99
C PRO A 116 15.41 -11.62 -10.85
N ALA A 117 16.43 -11.55 -11.70
CA ALA A 117 17.42 -10.48 -11.70
C ALA A 117 16.84 -9.15 -12.20
N THR A 118 15.76 -9.18 -12.97
CA THR A 118 15.11 -8.00 -13.55
C THR A 118 14.03 -7.41 -12.65
N ILE A 119 13.56 -8.19 -11.66
CA ILE A 119 12.53 -7.74 -10.72
C ILE A 119 13.05 -6.52 -9.95
N GLY A 120 12.32 -5.42 -10.02
CA GLY A 120 12.68 -4.19 -9.37
C GLY A 120 11.49 -3.40 -8.84
N ILE A 121 11.76 -2.60 -7.82
CA ILE A 121 10.83 -1.68 -7.21
C ILE A 121 11.42 -0.28 -7.18
N THR A 122 10.59 0.71 -7.47
CA THR A 122 10.91 2.15 -7.32
C THR A 122 9.82 2.79 -6.48
N ILE A 123 10.21 3.51 -5.43
CA ILE A 123 9.30 4.30 -4.60
C ILE A 123 9.49 5.75 -5.00
N ASP A 124 8.39 6.42 -5.34
CA ASP A 124 8.35 7.77 -5.88
C ASP A 124 9.23 7.87 -7.15
N ASN A 125 10.17 8.77 -7.19
CA ASN A 125 11.15 8.88 -8.26
C ASN A 125 12.58 8.57 -7.77
N GLY A 126 12.68 7.74 -6.73
CA GLY A 126 13.95 7.32 -6.16
C GLY A 126 14.69 6.29 -7.02
N THR A 127 15.79 5.79 -6.50
CA THR A 127 16.58 4.76 -7.17
C THR A 127 15.83 3.43 -7.20
N LYS A 128 15.84 2.76 -8.34
CA LYS A 128 15.27 1.41 -8.48
C LYS A 128 16.06 0.42 -7.62
N VAL A 129 15.38 -0.31 -6.77
CA VAL A 129 15.92 -1.39 -5.94
C VAL A 129 15.74 -2.72 -6.67
N THR A 130 16.78 -3.54 -6.71
CA THR A 130 16.81 -4.87 -7.34
C THR A 130 17.62 -5.84 -6.47
N GLY A 131 17.75 -7.10 -6.91
CA GLY A 131 18.63 -8.09 -6.29
C GLY A 131 18.12 -8.62 -4.95
N ASP A 132 19.03 -8.84 -4.02
CA ASP A 132 18.77 -9.52 -2.74
C ASP A 132 18.05 -8.64 -1.71
N SER A 133 17.95 -7.33 -1.98
CA SER A 133 17.14 -6.43 -1.16
C SER A 133 15.63 -6.73 -1.26
N ILE A 134 15.21 -7.47 -2.30
CA ILE A 134 13.85 -7.93 -2.51
C ILE A 134 13.81 -9.41 -2.15
N ALA A 135 13.08 -9.77 -1.09
CA ALA A 135 12.80 -11.17 -0.78
C ALA A 135 11.91 -11.78 -1.85
N LYS A 136 12.29 -12.95 -2.36
CA LYS A 136 11.60 -13.66 -3.45
C LYS A 136 11.27 -15.07 -3.00
N GLU A 137 9.99 -15.40 -2.93
CA GLU A 137 9.47 -16.74 -2.67
C GLU A 137 8.97 -17.33 -3.99
N THR A 138 9.41 -18.53 -4.34
CA THR A 138 8.96 -19.21 -5.56
C THR A 138 7.49 -19.60 -5.45
N VAL A 139 6.70 -19.24 -6.44
CA VAL A 139 5.30 -19.63 -6.60
C VAL A 139 5.09 -20.26 -7.97
N SER A 140 3.90 -20.81 -8.22
CA SER A 140 3.60 -21.36 -9.53
C SER A 140 3.76 -20.30 -10.63
N GLY A 141 4.65 -20.55 -11.59
CA GLY A 141 4.93 -19.67 -12.72
C GLY A 141 5.74 -18.43 -12.41
N GLY A 142 6.36 -18.29 -11.21
CA GLY A 142 7.17 -17.11 -10.93
C GLY A 142 7.51 -16.88 -9.47
N TYR A 143 7.36 -15.63 -9.00
CA TYR A 143 7.78 -15.20 -7.67
C TYR A 143 6.74 -14.34 -6.98
N LYS A 144 6.57 -14.59 -5.68
CA LYS A 144 5.99 -13.64 -4.73
C LYS A 144 7.14 -12.85 -4.11
N CYS A 145 7.08 -11.54 -4.25
CA CYS A 145 8.13 -10.63 -3.83
C CYS A 145 7.67 -9.81 -2.63
N THR A 146 8.60 -9.54 -1.72
CA THR A 146 8.38 -8.67 -0.56
C THR A 146 9.56 -7.71 -0.41
N TYR A 147 9.24 -6.43 -0.22
CA TYR A 147 10.22 -5.39 0.04
C TYR A 147 9.75 -4.50 1.20
N THR A 148 10.66 -4.19 2.12
CA THR A 148 10.44 -3.20 3.18
C THR A 148 11.48 -2.09 3.03
N PRO A 149 11.07 -0.81 2.92
CA PRO A 149 11.99 0.29 2.79
C PRO A 149 12.99 0.34 3.94
N THR A 150 14.28 0.49 3.63
CA THR A 150 15.35 0.61 4.64
C THR A 150 15.26 1.94 5.38
N ALA A 151 14.98 3.02 4.67
CA ALA A 151 14.67 4.34 5.25
C ALA A 151 13.16 4.46 5.47
N ALA A 152 12.76 5.20 6.52
CA ALA A 152 11.37 5.55 6.74
C ALA A 152 10.87 6.46 5.61
N LEU A 153 9.67 6.19 5.10
CA LEU A 153 8.97 7.07 4.19
C LEU A 153 8.44 8.27 4.99
N ALA A 154 8.43 9.45 4.39
CA ALA A 154 7.83 10.63 4.99
C ALA A 154 6.31 10.51 5.05
N ASP A 155 5.64 11.28 5.93
CA ASP A 155 4.19 11.40 5.85
C ASP A 155 3.79 12.10 4.55
N GLY A 156 2.82 11.53 3.85
CA GLY A 156 2.35 12.00 2.55
C GLY A 156 2.08 10.88 1.54
N SER A 157 1.80 11.27 0.31
CA SER A 157 1.50 10.35 -0.80
C SER A 157 2.77 9.75 -1.38
N HIS A 158 2.79 8.43 -1.55
CA HIS A 158 3.88 7.68 -2.17
C HIS A 158 3.37 6.85 -3.34
N THR A 159 4.15 6.82 -4.43
CA THR A 159 3.91 6.00 -5.60
C THR A 159 4.94 4.88 -5.68
N ILE A 160 4.47 3.65 -5.68
CA ILE A 160 5.27 2.44 -5.80
C ILE A 160 5.14 1.93 -7.23
N LYS A 161 6.27 1.69 -7.91
CA LYS A 161 6.34 1.18 -9.28
C LYS A 161 7.12 -0.13 -9.29
N ILE A 162 6.60 -1.13 -9.99
CA ILE A 162 7.19 -2.47 -10.11
C ILE A 162 7.50 -2.76 -11.57
N ASP A 163 8.69 -3.28 -11.83
CA ASP A 163 9.18 -3.72 -13.12
C ASP A 163 9.68 -5.16 -13.05
N ALA A 164 9.57 -5.88 -14.14
CA ALA A 164 10.14 -7.21 -14.34
C ALA A 164 10.23 -7.55 -15.84
N SER A 165 11.05 -8.53 -16.17
CA SER A 165 11.10 -9.15 -17.50
C SER A 165 11.19 -10.68 -17.36
N ASP A 166 10.85 -11.39 -18.42
CA ASP A 166 11.09 -12.82 -18.53
C ASP A 166 12.54 -13.12 -18.97
N TYR A 167 12.84 -14.41 -19.15
CA TYR A 167 14.15 -14.84 -19.62
C TYR A 167 14.36 -14.63 -21.13
N ASP A 168 13.30 -14.44 -21.92
CA ASP A 168 13.40 -14.10 -23.34
C ASP A 168 13.57 -12.60 -23.59
N GLY A 169 13.45 -11.79 -22.55
CA GLY A 169 13.69 -10.34 -22.55
C GLY A 169 12.42 -9.51 -22.77
N ASN A 170 11.21 -10.11 -22.69
CA ASN A 170 9.97 -9.35 -22.78
C ASN A 170 9.73 -8.65 -21.45
N ALA A 171 9.61 -7.32 -21.50
CA ALA A 171 9.36 -6.50 -20.32
C ALA A 171 7.87 -6.49 -19.95
N ALA A 172 7.56 -6.75 -18.69
CA ALA A 172 6.21 -6.58 -18.16
C ALA A 172 5.74 -5.12 -18.27
N ALA A 173 4.45 -4.92 -18.49
CA ALA A 173 3.86 -3.61 -18.31
C ALA A 173 4.07 -3.16 -16.86
N GLN A 174 4.75 -2.02 -16.65
CA GLN A 174 5.00 -1.47 -15.32
C GLN A 174 3.71 -1.34 -14.53
N LYS A 175 3.66 -1.87 -13.32
CA LYS A 175 2.55 -1.67 -12.39
C LYS A 175 2.90 -0.64 -11.36
N SER A 176 1.91 0.22 -11.04
CA SER A 176 2.05 1.22 -9.99
C SER A 176 0.86 1.21 -9.04
N VAL A 177 1.12 1.59 -7.80
CA VAL A 177 0.10 1.82 -6.77
C VAL A 177 0.48 3.06 -5.98
N THR A 178 -0.51 3.86 -5.60
CA THR A 178 -0.33 5.03 -4.73
C THR A 178 -0.97 4.76 -3.38
N CYS A 179 -0.26 5.07 -2.31
CA CYS A 179 -0.73 5.01 -0.92
C CYS A 179 -0.29 6.27 -0.16
N THR A 180 -0.86 6.50 1.00
CA THR A 180 -0.49 7.63 1.88
C THR A 180 0.08 7.08 3.18
N VAL A 181 1.28 7.50 3.54
CA VAL A 181 1.85 7.25 4.87
C VAL A 181 1.41 8.38 5.79
N ASP A 182 0.89 8.04 6.96
CA ASP A 182 0.51 8.99 7.99
C ASP A 182 0.83 8.44 9.37
N THR A 183 1.83 9.03 10.00
CA THR A 183 2.32 8.64 11.34
C THR A 183 1.88 9.59 12.44
N VAL A 184 1.24 10.71 12.10
CA VAL A 184 0.86 11.79 13.02
C VAL A 184 -0.64 11.75 13.32
N PRO A 185 -1.09 11.76 14.59
CA PRO A 185 -2.50 11.90 14.92
C PRO A 185 -3.04 13.28 14.55
N PRO A 186 -4.37 13.41 14.36
CA PRO A 186 -4.99 14.70 14.08
C PRO A 186 -4.83 15.66 15.28
N THR A 187 -4.73 16.94 14.99
CA THR A 187 -4.80 17.98 16.03
C THR A 187 -6.23 18.07 16.57
N LEU A 188 -6.39 18.39 17.85
CA LEU A 188 -7.69 18.63 18.47
C LEU A 188 -7.57 19.72 19.55
N SER A 189 -8.31 20.80 19.37
CA SER A 189 -8.38 21.88 20.34
C SER A 189 -9.84 22.15 20.75
N ILE A 190 -10.11 22.19 22.05
CA ILE A 190 -11.41 22.54 22.59
C ILE A 190 -11.36 23.99 23.08
N THR A 191 -12.14 24.85 22.44
CA THR A 191 -12.22 26.28 22.73
C THR A 191 -13.30 26.59 23.78
N ALA A 192 -14.34 25.74 23.88
CA ALA A 192 -15.38 25.78 24.90
C ALA A 192 -15.93 24.38 25.18
N PRO A 193 -16.29 24.05 26.41
CA PRO A 193 -16.07 24.84 27.65
C PRO A 193 -14.60 24.84 28.03
N GLY A 194 -14.21 25.82 28.90
CA GLY A 194 -12.96 25.73 29.63
C GLY A 194 -12.94 24.50 30.55
N ASP A 195 -11.76 23.95 30.79
CA ASP A 195 -11.64 22.85 31.73
C ASP A 195 -11.93 23.32 33.16
N LYS A 196 -12.59 22.46 33.96
CA LYS A 196 -13.02 22.73 35.33
C LYS A 196 -13.98 23.94 35.48
N LEU A 197 -14.74 24.23 34.40
CA LEU A 197 -15.78 25.26 34.45
C LEU A 197 -16.81 24.88 35.54
N ILE A 198 -17.16 25.88 36.40
CA ILE A 198 -18.30 25.81 37.29
C ILE A 198 -19.39 26.73 36.75
N THR A 199 -20.62 26.26 36.67
CA THR A 199 -21.75 27.00 36.08
C THR A 199 -23.07 26.58 36.71
N ASN A 200 -24.06 27.48 36.72
CA ASN A 200 -25.43 27.15 37.12
C ASN A 200 -26.31 26.71 35.92
N LYS A 201 -25.75 26.63 34.71
CA LYS A 201 -26.47 26.27 33.49
C LYS A 201 -26.24 24.81 33.14
N THR A 202 -27.31 24.09 32.85
CA THR A 202 -27.26 22.71 32.36
C THR A 202 -27.01 22.64 30.84
N ALA A 203 -27.46 23.64 30.06
CA ALA A 203 -27.20 23.71 28.64
C ALA A 203 -25.81 24.32 28.38
N ILE A 204 -24.99 23.60 27.59
CA ILE A 204 -23.63 24.03 27.22
C ILE A 204 -23.33 23.63 25.79
N THR A 205 -22.53 24.42 25.09
CA THR A 205 -22.05 24.11 23.75
C THR A 205 -20.57 23.77 23.81
N VAL A 206 -20.21 22.58 23.36
CA VAL A 206 -18.82 22.18 23.10
C VAL A 206 -18.41 22.74 21.74
N LYS A 207 -17.32 23.51 21.72
CA LYS A 207 -16.75 24.09 20.50
C LYS A 207 -15.26 23.74 20.42
N GLY A 208 -14.79 23.53 19.22
CA GLY A 208 -13.37 23.22 18.99
C GLY A 208 -12.98 23.26 17.52
N THR A 209 -11.73 22.96 17.30
CA THR A 209 -11.15 22.80 15.97
C THR A 209 -10.32 21.53 15.88
N THR A 210 -10.31 20.92 14.72
CA THR A 210 -9.47 19.78 14.40
C THR A 210 -8.89 19.93 12.99
N ASN A 211 -7.73 19.34 12.77
CA ASN A 211 -7.12 19.31 11.45
C ASN A 211 -6.13 18.15 11.36
N ASP A 212 -6.05 17.57 10.17
CA ASP A 212 -4.97 16.70 9.76
C ASP A 212 -4.54 17.07 8.34
N LYS A 213 -3.25 17.30 8.16
CA LYS A 213 -2.68 17.75 6.88
C LYS A 213 -2.53 16.59 5.90
N THR A 214 -2.34 15.38 6.41
CA THR A 214 -1.95 14.19 5.62
C THR A 214 -3.13 13.29 5.34
N SER A 215 -4.00 13.06 6.30
CA SER A 215 -5.11 12.10 6.21
C SER A 215 -6.47 12.72 6.55
N SER A 216 -6.92 13.62 5.70
CA SER A 216 -8.29 14.19 5.73
C SER A 216 -9.31 13.26 5.07
N PRO A 217 -10.61 13.34 5.44
CA PRO A 217 -11.19 14.19 6.48
C PRO A 217 -10.99 13.63 7.90
N VAL A 218 -10.94 14.54 8.89
CA VAL A 218 -10.99 14.17 10.30
C VAL A 218 -12.43 14.05 10.76
N THR A 219 -12.75 13.00 11.48
CA THR A 219 -14.05 12.81 12.13
C THR A 219 -13.96 13.15 13.61
N VAL A 220 -15.02 13.73 14.19
CA VAL A 220 -15.10 14.08 15.60
C VAL A 220 -16.28 13.40 16.26
N THR A 221 -16.06 12.86 17.46
CA THR A 221 -17.13 12.37 18.34
C THR A 221 -17.05 13.05 19.69
N VAL A 222 -18.23 13.30 20.28
CA VAL A 222 -18.38 13.85 21.62
C VAL A 222 -19.15 12.86 22.49
N LYS A 223 -18.65 12.61 23.68
CA LYS A 223 -19.25 11.77 24.70
C LYS A 223 -19.42 12.54 25.99
N LEU A 224 -20.61 12.47 26.58
CA LEU A 224 -20.92 13.02 27.90
C LEU A 224 -21.00 11.88 28.93
N ASN A 225 -20.21 11.95 29.99
CA ASN A 225 -20.17 10.99 31.09
C ASN A 225 -20.01 9.53 30.56
N SER A 226 -20.83 8.62 31.03
CA SER A 226 -20.88 7.22 30.56
C SER A 226 -21.77 7.00 29.33
N GLY A 227 -22.37 8.07 28.75
CA GLY A 227 -23.25 7.98 27.59
C GLY A 227 -22.54 7.50 26.33
N ALA A 228 -23.29 7.28 25.25
CA ALA A 228 -22.71 6.93 23.94
C ALA A 228 -21.98 8.12 23.30
N ALA A 229 -20.89 7.83 22.60
CA ALA A 229 -20.23 8.84 21.77
C ALA A 229 -21.11 9.17 20.55
N THR A 230 -21.31 10.46 20.27
CA THR A 230 -22.08 10.95 19.13
C THR A 230 -21.18 11.65 18.14
N ALA A 231 -21.37 11.37 16.85
CA ALA A 231 -20.65 12.07 15.79
C ALA A 231 -21.05 13.55 15.75
N VAL A 232 -20.08 14.39 15.37
CA VAL A 232 -20.26 15.83 15.21
C VAL A 232 -19.77 16.22 13.83
N THR A 233 -20.53 17.10 13.14
CA THR A 233 -20.11 17.66 11.85
C THR A 233 -18.87 18.52 12.06
N VAL A 234 -17.85 18.28 11.26
CA VAL A 234 -16.66 19.12 11.14
C VAL A 234 -16.82 19.96 9.88
N GLU A 235 -16.74 21.26 10.05
CA GLU A 235 -16.85 22.23 8.94
C GLU A 235 -15.57 22.24 8.09
N SER A 236 -15.62 22.84 6.92
CA SER A 236 -14.49 22.90 5.98
C SER A 236 -13.24 23.62 6.53
N ASP A 237 -13.42 24.49 7.52
CA ASP A 237 -12.34 25.17 8.24
C ASP A 237 -11.79 24.36 9.43
N GLY A 238 -12.31 23.15 9.65
CA GLY A 238 -11.94 22.27 10.75
C GLY A 238 -12.68 22.58 12.06
N SER A 239 -13.57 23.56 12.09
CA SER A 239 -14.37 23.87 13.28
C SER A 239 -15.49 22.87 13.50
N PHE A 240 -15.91 22.68 14.76
CA PHE A 240 -17.06 21.88 15.13
C PHE A 240 -17.77 22.43 16.35
N SER A 241 -19.05 22.09 16.48
CA SER A 241 -19.90 22.54 17.59
C SER A 241 -20.93 21.48 17.94
N LYS A 242 -21.19 21.27 19.24
CA LYS A 242 -22.17 20.29 19.76
C LYS A 242 -22.81 20.79 21.06
N ASP A 243 -24.12 20.91 21.05
CA ASP A 243 -24.89 21.22 22.25
C ASP A 243 -25.04 19.96 23.12
N LEU A 244 -24.87 20.14 24.42
CA LEU A 244 -25.03 19.10 25.44
C LEU A 244 -25.93 19.59 26.58
N THR A 245 -26.68 18.65 27.17
CA THR A 245 -27.40 18.91 28.43
C THR A 245 -26.70 18.18 29.57
N LEU A 246 -26.11 18.93 30.47
CA LEU A 246 -25.40 18.46 31.67
C LEU A 246 -26.35 18.06 32.77
N VAL A 247 -25.90 17.22 33.67
CA VAL A 247 -26.59 16.93 34.96
C VAL A 247 -25.98 17.79 36.08
N VAL A 248 -26.74 18.02 37.14
CA VAL A 248 -26.22 18.69 38.35
C VAL A 248 -25.08 17.87 38.94
N GLY A 249 -24.01 18.55 39.37
CA GLY A 249 -22.77 17.94 39.80
C GLY A 249 -21.71 17.87 38.68
N THR A 250 -20.74 17.00 38.84
CA THR A 250 -19.58 16.89 37.94
C THR A 250 -19.93 16.13 36.67
N ASN A 251 -19.66 16.74 35.54
CA ASN A 251 -19.79 16.17 34.21
C ASN A 251 -18.43 16.04 33.55
N THR A 252 -18.20 14.92 32.84
CA THR A 252 -17.00 14.67 32.01
C THR A 252 -17.39 14.65 30.54
N ILE A 253 -16.80 15.54 29.75
CA ILE A 253 -16.97 15.64 28.34
C ILE A 253 -15.70 15.10 27.67
N THR A 254 -15.82 14.02 26.90
CA THR A 254 -14.71 13.43 26.14
C THR A 254 -14.93 13.70 24.66
N VAL A 255 -13.96 14.33 24.01
CA VAL A 255 -13.96 14.62 22.58
C VAL A 255 -12.83 13.82 21.94
N VAL A 256 -13.14 13.08 20.87
CA VAL A 256 -12.17 12.29 20.13
C VAL A 256 -12.20 12.74 18.67
N ALA A 257 -11.04 13.16 18.16
CA ALA A 257 -10.79 13.35 16.74
C ALA A 257 -10.12 12.11 16.17
N ARG A 258 -10.54 11.66 14.99
CA ARG A 258 -9.97 10.53 14.27
C ARG A 258 -9.76 10.89 12.81
N ASP A 259 -8.54 10.68 12.30
CA ASP A 259 -8.17 10.88 10.89
C ASP A 259 -8.56 9.69 9.99
N ALA A 260 -8.31 9.83 8.69
CA ALA A 260 -8.58 8.78 7.71
C ALA A 260 -7.61 7.59 7.80
N ALA A 261 -6.41 7.77 8.39
CA ALA A 261 -5.47 6.70 8.70
C ALA A 261 -5.89 5.89 9.94
N GLY A 262 -6.87 6.38 10.71
CA GLY A 262 -7.39 5.73 11.91
C GLY A 262 -6.71 6.14 13.21
N LYS A 263 -5.77 7.10 13.18
CA LYS A 263 -5.14 7.66 14.39
C LYS A 263 -6.09 8.59 15.11
N THR A 264 -5.91 8.76 16.42
CA THR A 264 -6.85 9.50 17.25
C THR A 264 -6.14 10.44 18.21
N THR A 265 -6.78 11.60 18.45
CA THR A 265 -6.45 12.51 19.55
C THR A 265 -7.68 12.68 20.42
N THR A 266 -7.50 12.61 21.75
CA THR A 266 -8.57 12.71 22.73
C THR A 266 -8.31 13.87 23.67
N VAL A 267 -9.35 14.70 23.89
CA VAL A 267 -9.35 15.77 24.88
C VAL A 267 -10.55 15.59 25.81
N THR A 268 -10.32 15.70 27.11
CA THR A 268 -11.36 15.64 28.15
C THR A 268 -11.50 17.00 28.80
N ARG A 269 -12.74 17.40 29.12
CA ARG A 269 -13.11 18.59 29.92
C ARG A 269 -14.01 18.18 31.07
N THR A 270 -13.81 18.79 32.21
CA THR A 270 -14.67 18.61 33.36
C THR A 270 -15.49 19.91 33.58
N VAL A 271 -16.80 19.74 33.76
CA VAL A 271 -17.72 20.86 34.04
C VAL A 271 -18.57 20.50 35.25
N THR A 272 -18.62 21.35 36.25
CA THR A 272 -19.48 21.19 37.42
C THR A 272 -20.69 22.10 37.30
N VAL A 273 -21.87 21.50 37.32
CA VAL A 273 -23.13 22.24 37.39
C VAL A 273 -23.52 22.36 38.85
N ASP A 274 -23.51 23.58 39.39
CA ASP A 274 -23.95 23.91 40.72
C ASP A 274 -25.16 24.87 40.65
N GLN A 275 -26.28 24.41 41.17
CA GLN A 275 -27.55 25.17 41.22
C GLN A 275 -27.94 25.53 42.67
N THR A 276 -27.04 25.26 43.60
CA THR A 276 -27.26 25.61 45.03
C THR A 276 -27.01 27.10 45.22
N ALA A 277 -27.96 27.79 45.81
CA ALA A 277 -27.77 29.17 46.16
C ALA A 277 -27.08 29.29 47.51
N PRO A 278 -26.15 30.23 47.70
CA PRO A 278 -25.54 30.49 49.00
C PRO A 278 -26.57 30.90 50.04
N VAL A 279 -26.37 30.50 51.30
CA VAL A 279 -27.27 30.78 52.44
C VAL A 279 -26.66 31.84 53.32
N ILE A 280 -27.42 32.92 53.54
CA ILE A 280 -27.04 33.94 54.53
C ILE A 280 -27.40 33.41 55.91
N LYS A 281 -26.39 33.17 56.75
CA LYS A 281 -26.53 32.64 58.15
C LYS A 281 -26.83 33.72 59.19
N SER A 282 -26.13 34.85 59.08
CA SER A 282 -26.33 35.94 59.98
C SER A 282 -26.02 37.30 59.38
N ILE A 283 -26.64 38.32 59.85
CA ILE A 283 -26.35 39.70 59.52
C ILE A 283 -26.28 40.49 60.82
N THR A 284 -25.22 41.27 61.00
CA THR A 284 -25.08 42.20 62.15
C THR A 284 -24.76 43.61 61.67
N ILE A 285 -25.29 44.60 62.37
CA ILE A 285 -25.03 46.03 62.15
C ILE A 285 -24.51 46.59 63.47
N ASN A 286 -23.30 47.13 63.43
CA ASN A 286 -22.70 47.64 64.70
C ASN A 286 -21.96 49.00 64.50
N PRO A 287 -22.27 50.05 65.27
CA PRO A 287 -23.34 50.14 66.26
C PRO A 287 -24.71 50.22 65.59
N ASN A 288 -25.74 49.79 66.35
CA ASN A 288 -27.15 50.00 65.98
C ASN A 288 -27.96 50.26 67.26
N PRO A 289 -28.48 51.50 67.48
CA PRO A 289 -28.51 52.65 66.54
C PRO A 289 -27.15 53.34 66.37
N VAL A 290 -27.00 54.07 65.22
CA VAL A 290 -25.83 54.90 64.90
C VAL A 290 -26.27 56.37 64.73
N ASP A 291 -25.48 57.33 65.17
CA ASP A 291 -25.77 58.75 65.04
C ASP A 291 -25.68 59.23 63.60
N CYS A 292 -26.47 60.21 63.23
CA CYS A 292 -26.49 60.76 61.88
C CYS A 292 -25.10 61.23 61.41
N GLY A 293 -24.65 60.81 60.26
CA GLY A 293 -23.33 61.14 59.71
C GLY A 293 -22.15 60.32 60.32
N LYS A 294 -22.41 59.35 61.21
CA LYS A 294 -21.37 58.40 61.66
C LYS A 294 -21.34 57.11 60.84
N THR A 295 -20.25 56.39 60.97
CA THR A 295 -20.01 55.13 60.29
C THR A 295 -20.47 53.93 61.09
N TYR A 296 -20.92 52.88 60.46
CA TYR A 296 -21.25 51.57 61.04
C TYR A 296 -20.68 50.44 60.20
N ILE A 297 -20.55 49.27 60.75
CA ILE A 297 -20.10 48.03 60.09
C ILE A 297 -21.32 47.14 59.87
N ILE A 298 -21.47 46.64 58.63
CA ILE A 298 -22.36 45.56 58.33
C ILE A 298 -21.48 44.29 58.15
N SER A 299 -21.76 43.26 58.94
CA SER A 299 -21.10 41.95 58.84
C SER A 299 -22.15 40.91 58.42
N VAL A 300 -21.82 40.09 57.40
CA VAL A 300 -22.67 39.03 56.88
C VAL A 300 -21.90 37.73 56.92
N GLU A 301 -22.48 36.69 57.48
CA GLU A 301 -21.98 35.31 57.38
C GLU A 301 -22.76 34.58 56.29
N VAL A 302 -22.02 34.02 55.30
CA VAL A 302 -22.59 33.30 54.14
C VAL A 302 -21.92 31.93 54.05
N THR A 303 -22.68 30.92 53.74
CA THR A 303 -22.20 29.56 53.42
C THR A 303 -22.77 29.11 52.09
N ASP A 304 -21.99 28.34 51.38
CA ASP A 304 -22.37 27.70 50.13
C ASP A 304 -22.05 26.19 50.20
#